data_0ce5e91470c019657ff83cc4ec60fad7
#
_entry.id   0ce5e91470c019657ff83cc4ec60fad7
#
_cell.length_a   1.000
_cell.length_b   1.000
_cell.length_c   1.000
_cell.angle_alpha   90.00
_cell.angle_beta   90.00
_cell.angle_gamma   90.00
#
_symmetry.space_group_name_H-M   'P 1'
#
loop_
_entity.id
_entity.type
_entity.pdbx_description
1 polymer ?
#
loop_
_entity_poly.entity_id
_entity_poly.type
_entity_poly.pdbx_seq_one_letter_code
_entity_poly.pdbx_strand_id
1 'polypeptide(L)'
;MKTLALFCLLALPALAADTMIVGKVVGVHDGDTLTLRTINGTLKVRLSGIDTPELGQPFGNNAKQALSSMVFGRSVTISSTGKDRYGRTLGTVFSQDKGNVNAELVRMGMAWHYRKYSNSTAMQGFEDYARANKIGLWADPNPITPWDWRKGKR
;
A
#
# COMPACT_ATOMS: atom_id res chain seq x y z
N MET A 1 -31.74 23.59 48.68
CA MET A 1 -31.35 22.40 47.91
C MET A 1 -30.57 22.88 46.70
N LYS A 2 -29.23 22.61 46.65
CA LYS A 2 -28.38 23.01 45.54
C LYS A 2 -28.21 21.78 44.64
N THR A 3 -28.76 21.84 43.42
CA THR A 3 -28.63 20.79 42.43
C THR A 3 -27.24 20.89 41.76
N LEU A 4 -26.40 19.92 42.02
CA LEU A 4 -25.07 19.79 41.38
C LEU A 4 -25.27 19.15 39.99
N ALA A 5 -25.13 19.94 38.93
CA ALA A 5 -25.13 19.41 37.56
C ALA A 5 -23.78 18.75 37.27
N LEU A 6 -23.79 17.43 37.13
CA LEU A 6 -22.63 16.65 36.71
C LEU A 6 -22.44 16.80 35.18
N PHE A 7 -21.49 17.61 34.75
CA PHE A 7 -21.10 17.72 33.35
C PHE A 7 -20.25 16.50 32.99
N CYS A 8 -20.83 15.52 32.29
CA CYS A 8 -20.13 14.40 31.75
C CYS A 8 -19.40 14.86 30.46
N LEU A 9 -18.10 15.12 30.59
CA LEU A 9 -17.24 15.46 29.43
C LEU A 9 -17.02 14.18 28.61
N LEU A 10 -17.79 13.99 27.54
CA LEU A 10 -17.56 12.92 26.57
C LEU A 10 -16.26 13.24 25.80
N ALA A 11 -15.19 12.56 26.16
CA ALA A 11 -13.96 12.58 25.37
C ALA A 11 -14.22 11.87 24.03
N LEU A 12 -14.32 12.65 22.95
CA LEU A 12 -14.33 12.11 21.59
C LEU A 12 -12.96 11.48 21.33
N PRO A 13 -12.91 10.24 20.79
CA PRO A 13 -11.64 9.66 20.38
C PRO A 13 -11.05 10.55 19.29
N ALA A 14 -9.85 11.08 19.54
CA ALA A 14 -9.07 11.77 18.50
C ALA A 14 -8.74 10.74 17.41
N LEU A 15 -9.30 10.90 16.21
CA LEU A 15 -8.82 10.17 15.03
C LEU A 15 -7.34 10.56 14.86
N ALA A 16 -6.47 9.58 14.97
CA ALA A 16 -5.06 9.78 14.64
C ALA A 16 -4.96 10.19 13.17
N ALA A 17 -4.51 11.43 12.93
CA ALA A 17 -4.29 11.91 11.57
C ALA A 17 -3.08 11.19 10.97
N ASP A 18 -3.17 10.85 9.68
CA ASP A 18 -2.05 10.28 8.94
C ASP A 18 -0.85 11.23 8.95
N THR A 19 0.34 10.67 9.11
CA THR A 19 1.59 11.45 9.02
C THR A 19 2.03 11.52 7.57
N MET A 20 2.23 12.74 7.06
CA MET A 20 2.74 12.99 5.71
C MET A 20 4.27 13.03 5.72
N ILE A 21 4.90 12.17 4.92
CA ILE A 21 6.35 12.05 4.81
C ILE A 21 6.76 12.29 3.37
N VAL A 22 7.66 13.26 3.15
CA VAL A 22 8.18 13.58 1.81
C VAL A 22 9.61 13.07 1.68
N GLY A 23 9.94 12.48 0.54
CA GLY A 23 11.29 12.02 0.28
C GLY A 23 11.50 11.53 -1.15
N LYS A 24 12.74 11.16 -1.46
CA LYS A 24 13.14 10.60 -2.75
C LYS A 24 13.22 9.08 -2.64
N VAL A 25 12.64 8.37 -3.57
CA VAL A 25 12.77 6.90 -3.65
C VAL A 25 14.15 6.55 -4.16
N VAL A 26 14.92 5.85 -3.34
CA VAL A 26 16.32 5.44 -3.63
C VAL A 26 16.49 3.93 -3.79
N GLY A 27 15.45 3.15 -3.55
CA GLY A 27 15.44 1.71 -3.77
C GLY A 27 14.03 1.16 -3.92
N VAL A 28 13.87 0.13 -4.74
CA VAL A 28 12.65 -0.66 -4.88
C VAL A 28 13.02 -2.12 -4.69
N HIS A 29 12.42 -2.78 -3.68
CA HIS A 29 12.81 -4.14 -3.29
C HIS A 29 11.98 -5.20 -4.01
N ASP A 30 10.68 -4.96 -4.07
CA ASP A 30 9.66 -5.79 -4.72
C ASP A 30 8.50 -4.90 -5.19
N GLY A 31 7.35 -5.47 -5.50
CA GLY A 31 6.21 -4.70 -6.04
C GLY A 31 5.52 -3.77 -5.03
N ASP A 32 5.76 -3.92 -3.73
CA ASP A 32 5.09 -3.13 -2.68
C ASP A 32 6.01 -2.67 -1.54
N THR A 33 7.32 -2.76 -1.72
CA THR A 33 8.31 -2.32 -0.71
C THR A 33 9.40 -1.48 -1.37
N LEU A 34 9.64 -0.29 -0.83
CA LEU A 34 10.64 0.66 -1.32
C LEU A 34 11.48 1.26 -0.16
N THR A 35 12.58 1.90 -0.51
CA THR A 35 13.37 2.75 0.40
C THR A 35 13.21 4.21 0.02
N LEU A 36 12.77 5.00 0.98
CA LEU A 36 12.62 6.44 0.89
C LEU A 36 13.74 7.15 1.62
N ARG A 37 14.42 8.09 0.98
CA ARG A 37 15.36 9.02 1.61
C ARG A 37 14.65 10.30 1.95
N THR A 38 14.66 10.65 3.25
CA THR A 38 14.12 11.90 3.77
C THR A 38 15.25 12.78 4.32
N ILE A 39 14.92 13.99 4.80
CA ILE A 39 15.88 14.85 5.50
C ILE A 39 16.39 14.24 6.80
N ASN A 40 15.65 13.30 7.40
CA ASN A 40 15.97 12.64 8.67
C ASN A 40 16.62 11.25 8.48
N GLY A 41 16.96 10.87 7.25
CA GLY A 41 17.53 9.56 6.94
C GLY A 41 16.67 8.72 6.01
N THR A 42 16.91 7.41 5.99
CA THR A 42 16.18 6.49 5.11
C THR A 42 15.13 5.70 5.88
N LEU A 43 14.00 5.45 5.21
CA LEU A 43 12.90 4.65 5.69
C LEU A 43 12.64 3.49 4.72
N LYS A 44 12.35 2.30 5.25
CA LYS A 44 11.74 1.24 4.46
C LYS A 44 10.23 1.41 4.52
N VAL A 45 9.59 1.53 3.36
CA VAL A 45 8.14 1.75 3.23
C VAL A 45 7.49 0.52 2.63
N ARG A 46 6.43 0.02 3.27
CA ARG A 46 5.53 -1.01 2.76
C ARG A 46 4.23 -0.34 2.32
N LEU A 47 3.88 -0.48 1.06
CA LEU A 47 2.63 0.05 0.51
C LEU A 47 1.45 -0.62 1.20
N SER A 48 0.56 0.18 1.82
CA SER A 48 -0.56 -0.32 2.60
C SER A 48 -1.74 -0.74 1.73
N GLY A 49 -2.54 -1.68 2.23
CA GLY A 49 -3.80 -2.10 1.61
C GLY A 49 -3.68 -2.95 0.35
N ILE A 50 -2.47 -3.24 -0.10
CA ILE A 50 -2.18 -4.08 -1.27
C ILE A 50 -1.18 -5.19 -0.91
N ASP A 51 -1.17 -6.24 -1.72
CA ASP A 51 -0.14 -7.29 -1.66
C ASP A 51 0.23 -7.67 -3.09
N THR A 52 1.52 -7.64 -3.41
CA THR A 52 2.02 -7.93 -4.75
C THR A 52 2.60 -9.33 -4.82
N PRO A 53 2.62 -9.96 -6.01
CA PRO A 53 3.34 -11.21 -6.18
C PRO A 53 4.78 -11.09 -5.69
N GLU A 54 5.25 -12.11 -4.97
CA GLU A 54 6.60 -12.19 -4.43
C GLU A 54 7.63 -12.30 -5.55
N LEU A 55 8.87 -11.89 -5.31
CA LEU A 55 9.97 -12.21 -6.21
C LEU A 55 10.07 -13.74 -6.35
N GLY A 56 10.14 -14.21 -7.60
CA GLY A 56 10.09 -15.65 -7.91
C GLY A 56 8.67 -16.22 -8.10
N GLN A 57 7.64 -15.49 -7.72
CA GLN A 57 6.27 -15.78 -8.09
C GLN A 57 5.98 -15.23 -9.49
N PRO A 58 5.09 -15.86 -10.29
CA PRO A 58 4.62 -15.25 -11.53
C PRO A 58 4.14 -13.82 -11.29
N PHE A 59 4.52 -12.89 -12.16
CA PHE A 59 4.30 -11.43 -12.06
C PHE A 59 5.06 -10.70 -10.94
N GLY A 60 5.86 -11.36 -10.11
CA GLY A 60 6.64 -10.69 -9.07
C GLY A 60 7.62 -9.65 -9.62
N ASN A 61 8.39 -10.01 -10.66
CA ASN A 61 9.28 -9.06 -11.33
C ASN A 61 8.52 -7.96 -12.07
N ASN A 62 7.38 -8.26 -12.68
CA ASN A 62 6.52 -7.28 -13.34
C ASN A 62 6.00 -6.24 -12.33
N ALA A 63 5.55 -6.68 -11.16
CA ALA A 63 5.10 -5.79 -10.10
C ALA A 63 6.22 -4.87 -9.60
N LYS A 64 7.43 -5.42 -9.38
CA LYS A 64 8.61 -4.63 -9.02
C LYS A 64 8.96 -3.60 -10.07
N GLN A 65 8.97 -3.97 -11.36
CA GLN A 65 9.23 -3.04 -12.45
C GLN A 65 8.16 -1.96 -12.57
N ALA A 66 6.88 -2.32 -12.38
CA ALA A 66 5.77 -1.37 -12.39
C ALA A 66 5.93 -0.31 -11.29
N LEU A 67 6.21 -0.73 -10.04
CA LEU A 67 6.49 0.20 -8.96
C LEU A 67 7.71 1.07 -9.28
N SER A 68 8.82 0.45 -9.70
CA SER A 68 10.06 1.16 -10.01
C SER A 68 9.86 2.23 -11.09
N SER A 69 9.16 1.91 -12.17
CA SER A 69 8.88 2.87 -13.26
C SER A 69 8.08 4.08 -12.82
N MET A 70 7.22 3.93 -11.81
CA MET A 70 6.41 5.02 -11.29
C MET A 70 7.14 5.91 -10.29
N VAL A 71 8.07 5.36 -9.49
CA VAL A 71 8.59 6.10 -8.32
C VAL A 71 10.10 6.12 -8.18
N PHE A 72 10.87 5.22 -8.80
CA PHE A 72 12.32 5.16 -8.58
C PHE A 72 13.01 6.46 -9.02
N GLY A 73 13.87 6.99 -8.13
CA GLY A 73 14.59 8.24 -8.36
C GLY A 73 13.75 9.52 -8.27
N ARG A 74 12.45 9.40 -7.98
CA ARG A 74 11.51 10.53 -7.90
C ARG A 74 11.21 10.90 -6.47
N SER A 75 10.79 12.15 -6.26
CA SER A 75 10.20 12.61 -5.01
C SER A 75 8.75 12.13 -4.93
N VAL A 76 8.38 11.61 -3.77
CA VAL A 76 7.02 11.15 -3.48
C VAL A 76 6.58 11.62 -2.11
N THR A 77 5.27 11.60 -1.87
CA THR A 77 4.67 11.83 -0.56
C THR A 77 4.06 10.51 -0.07
N ILE A 78 4.34 10.16 1.18
CA ILE A 78 3.75 8.99 1.85
C ILE A 78 2.73 9.49 2.88
N SER A 79 1.48 9.05 2.76
CA SER A 79 0.49 9.16 3.84
C SER A 79 0.61 7.92 4.71
N SER A 80 1.19 8.07 5.91
CA SER A 80 1.53 6.96 6.80
C SER A 80 0.56 6.83 7.95
N THR A 81 0.08 5.62 8.17
CA THR A 81 -0.76 5.22 9.33
C THR A 81 0.05 4.66 10.49
N GLY A 82 1.36 4.51 10.35
CA GLY A 82 2.25 3.95 11.37
C GLY A 82 3.29 2.98 10.83
N LYS A 83 3.75 2.07 11.68
CA LYS A 83 4.74 1.05 11.33
C LYS A 83 4.19 -0.35 11.52
N ASP A 84 4.69 -1.30 10.73
CA ASP A 84 4.41 -2.71 10.97
C ASP A 84 5.34 -3.30 12.04
N ARG A 85 5.12 -4.58 12.38
CA ARG A 85 5.92 -5.31 13.37
C ARG A 85 7.40 -5.46 12.98
N TYR A 86 7.75 -5.22 11.72
CA TYR A 86 9.13 -5.28 11.21
C TYR A 86 9.79 -3.90 11.15
N GLY A 87 9.11 -2.85 11.62
CA GLY A 87 9.61 -1.48 11.63
C GLY A 87 9.48 -0.76 10.28
N ARG A 88 8.81 -1.36 9.27
CA ARG A 88 8.56 -0.68 7.99
C ARG A 88 7.45 0.34 8.17
N THR A 89 7.61 1.52 7.59
CA THR A 89 6.55 2.52 7.52
C THR A 89 5.43 2.01 6.60
N LEU A 90 4.23 1.88 7.13
CA LEU A 90 3.04 1.55 6.34
C LEU A 90 2.46 2.82 5.74
N GLY A 91 2.16 2.83 4.44
CA GLY A 91 1.57 4.03 3.87
C GLY A 91 1.07 3.90 2.45
N THR A 92 0.33 4.93 2.05
CA THR A 92 -0.05 5.17 0.67
C THR A 92 0.95 6.10 0.03
N VAL A 93 1.50 5.68 -1.10
CA VAL A 93 2.49 6.43 -1.88
C VAL A 93 1.78 7.29 -2.91
N PHE A 94 2.10 8.57 -2.93
CA PHE A 94 1.61 9.51 -3.95
C PHE A 94 2.77 10.04 -4.77
N SER A 95 2.70 9.89 -6.08
CA SER A 95 3.61 10.51 -7.03
C SER A 95 2.89 11.63 -7.81
N GLN A 96 3.66 12.61 -8.28
CA GLN A 96 3.11 13.75 -9.03
C GLN A 96 2.38 13.30 -10.31
N ASP A 97 2.95 12.29 -11.02
CA ASP A 97 2.44 11.87 -12.32
C ASP A 97 1.30 10.85 -12.22
N LYS A 98 1.27 10.02 -11.16
CA LYS A 98 0.37 8.87 -11.05
C LYS A 98 -0.66 8.98 -9.93
N GLY A 99 -0.54 10.01 -9.09
CA GLY A 99 -1.39 10.11 -7.91
C GLY A 99 -1.16 8.94 -6.95
N ASN A 100 -2.20 8.24 -6.56
CA ASN A 100 -2.13 7.09 -5.65
C ASN A 100 -1.50 5.87 -6.34
N VAL A 101 -0.23 5.63 -6.06
CA VAL A 101 0.58 4.53 -6.63
C VAL A 101 0.07 3.16 -6.19
N ASN A 102 -0.40 3.02 -4.93
CA ASN A 102 -0.98 1.78 -4.44
C ASN A 102 -2.20 1.38 -5.28
N ALA A 103 -3.10 2.33 -5.53
CA ALA A 103 -4.29 2.11 -6.35
C ALA A 103 -3.94 1.81 -7.82
N GLU A 104 -2.93 2.50 -8.35
CA GLU A 104 -2.48 2.29 -9.73
C GLU A 104 -1.94 0.87 -9.94
N LEU A 105 -1.16 0.33 -8.98
CA LEU A 105 -0.68 -1.05 -9.04
C LEU A 105 -1.84 -2.06 -9.08
N VAL A 106 -2.90 -1.83 -8.31
CA VAL A 106 -4.10 -2.69 -8.35
C VAL A 106 -4.80 -2.57 -9.70
N ARG A 107 -4.99 -1.34 -10.20
CA ARG A 107 -5.63 -1.08 -11.49
C ARG A 107 -4.89 -1.70 -12.67
N MET A 108 -3.55 -1.72 -12.60
CA MET A 108 -2.66 -2.34 -13.60
C MET A 108 -2.61 -3.87 -13.51
N GLY A 109 -3.30 -4.49 -12.55
CA GLY A 109 -3.20 -5.92 -12.29
C GLY A 109 -1.82 -6.39 -11.82
N MET A 110 -1.10 -5.54 -11.10
CA MET A 110 0.21 -5.84 -10.52
C MET A 110 0.16 -6.10 -9.01
N ALA A 111 -1.00 -5.88 -8.39
CA ALA A 111 -1.24 -6.08 -6.97
C ALA A 111 -2.65 -6.61 -6.72
N TRP A 112 -2.78 -7.37 -5.64
CA TRP A 112 -4.05 -7.75 -5.05
C TRP A 112 -4.51 -6.66 -4.09
N HIS A 113 -5.81 -6.36 -4.03
CA HIS A 113 -6.40 -5.65 -2.91
C HIS A 113 -6.31 -6.55 -1.67
N TYR A 114 -5.53 -6.13 -0.66
CA TYR A 114 -5.31 -6.95 0.53
C TYR A 114 -6.40 -6.71 1.57
N ARG A 115 -7.54 -7.38 1.39
CA ARG A 115 -8.77 -7.18 2.18
C ARG A 115 -8.60 -7.40 3.68
N LYS A 116 -7.60 -8.18 4.09
CA LYS A 116 -7.29 -8.35 5.52
C LYS A 116 -6.92 -7.04 6.21
N TYR A 117 -6.36 -6.09 5.46
CA TYR A 117 -5.85 -4.82 5.97
C TYR A 117 -6.47 -3.59 5.29
N SER A 118 -7.45 -3.80 4.41
CA SER A 118 -8.11 -2.71 3.70
C SER A 118 -9.55 -3.08 3.35
N ASN A 119 -10.47 -2.18 3.66
CA ASN A 119 -11.88 -2.27 3.29
C ASN A 119 -12.26 -1.21 2.22
N SER A 120 -11.27 -0.67 1.50
CA SER A 120 -11.48 0.35 0.48
C SER A 120 -12.33 -0.18 -0.68
N THR A 121 -13.51 0.40 -0.87
CA THR A 121 -14.38 0.07 -2.01
C THR A 121 -13.77 0.49 -3.34
N ALA A 122 -12.99 1.58 -3.36
CA ALA A 122 -12.26 2.03 -4.54
C ALA A 122 -11.20 1.02 -4.97
N MET A 123 -10.38 0.52 -4.03
CA MET A 123 -9.39 -0.53 -4.32
C MET A 123 -10.04 -1.80 -4.83
N GLN A 124 -11.19 -2.19 -4.23
CA GLN A 124 -11.95 -3.34 -4.70
C GLN A 124 -12.45 -3.14 -6.13
N GLY A 125 -12.95 -1.96 -6.46
CA GLY A 125 -13.40 -1.63 -7.80
C GLY A 125 -12.27 -1.69 -8.84
N PHE A 126 -11.06 -1.26 -8.50
CA PHE A 126 -9.90 -1.37 -9.38
C PHE A 126 -9.48 -2.84 -9.60
N GLU A 127 -9.50 -3.66 -8.55
CA GLU A 127 -9.23 -5.09 -8.69
C GLU A 127 -10.30 -5.77 -9.56
N ASP A 128 -11.57 -5.50 -9.32
CA ASP A 128 -12.67 -6.07 -10.11
C ASP A 128 -12.56 -5.69 -11.60
N TYR A 129 -12.20 -4.45 -11.87
CA TYR A 129 -11.93 -3.97 -13.23
C TYR A 129 -10.77 -4.74 -13.88
N ALA A 130 -9.64 -4.86 -13.19
CA ALA A 130 -8.47 -5.56 -13.71
C ALA A 130 -8.76 -7.04 -13.97
N ARG A 131 -9.51 -7.70 -13.08
CA ARG A 131 -9.96 -9.09 -13.23
C ARG A 131 -10.86 -9.27 -14.46
N ALA A 132 -11.88 -8.44 -14.57
CA ALA A 132 -12.86 -8.52 -15.67
C ALA A 132 -12.20 -8.33 -17.04
N ASN A 133 -11.15 -7.51 -17.10
CA ASN A 133 -10.42 -7.22 -18.34
C ASN A 133 -9.14 -8.07 -18.51
N LYS A 134 -8.87 -9.02 -17.60
CA LYS A 134 -7.69 -9.92 -17.62
C LYS A 134 -6.37 -9.16 -17.71
N ILE A 135 -6.26 -8.05 -16.98
CA ILE A 135 -5.09 -7.18 -16.98
C ILE A 135 -4.02 -7.74 -16.03
N GLY A 136 -2.76 -7.73 -16.47
CA GLY A 136 -1.63 -8.12 -15.65
C GLY A 136 -1.74 -9.56 -15.15
N LEU A 137 -1.58 -9.79 -13.85
CA LEU A 137 -1.65 -11.12 -13.23
C LEU A 137 -3.01 -11.83 -13.46
N TRP A 138 -4.06 -11.07 -13.76
CA TRP A 138 -5.41 -11.60 -14.03
C TRP A 138 -5.56 -12.23 -15.42
N ALA A 139 -4.54 -12.15 -16.27
CA ALA A 139 -4.44 -12.94 -17.50
C ALA A 139 -4.24 -14.44 -17.21
N ASP A 140 -3.67 -14.77 -16.04
CA ASP A 140 -3.62 -16.14 -15.52
C ASP A 140 -5.04 -16.53 -15.03
N PRO A 141 -5.63 -17.64 -15.51
CA PRO A 141 -6.93 -18.09 -15.04
C PRO A 141 -6.96 -18.53 -13.59
N ASN A 142 -5.81 -18.90 -13.00
CA ASN A 142 -5.67 -19.40 -11.64
C ASN A 142 -4.51 -18.72 -10.89
N PRO A 143 -4.54 -17.39 -10.72
CA PRO A 143 -3.45 -16.70 -10.06
C PRO A 143 -3.38 -17.08 -8.58
N ILE A 144 -2.17 -17.38 -8.12
CA ILE A 144 -1.92 -17.69 -6.70
C ILE A 144 -1.76 -16.38 -5.95
N THR A 145 -2.45 -16.26 -4.82
CA THR A 145 -2.31 -15.08 -3.96
C THR A 145 -0.90 -15.02 -3.34
N PRO A 146 -0.34 -13.82 -3.09
CA PRO A 146 0.98 -13.70 -2.46
C PRO A 146 1.04 -14.37 -1.07
N TRP A 147 -0.03 -14.27 -0.29
CA TRP A 147 -0.09 -14.90 1.04
C TRP A 147 -0.17 -16.42 1.01
N ASP A 148 -0.75 -17.03 -0.04
CA ASP A 148 -0.72 -18.47 -0.24
C ASP A 148 0.63 -18.92 -0.78
N TRP A 149 1.24 -18.14 -1.68
CA TRP A 149 2.59 -18.39 -2.16
C TRP A 149 3.61 -18.45 -1.01
N ARG A 150 3.54 -17.50 -0.06
CA ARG A 150 4.38 -17.49 1.15
C ARG A 150 4.19 -18.73 2.03
N LYS A 151 3.02 -19.36 1.97
CA LYS A 151 2.72 -20.64 2.67
C LYS A 151 3.14 -21.88 1.87
N GLY A 152 3.76 -21.70 0.71
CA GLY A 152 4.28 -22.80 -0.11
C GLY A 152 3.35 -23.32 -1.19
N LYS A 153 2.18 -22.70 -1.43
CA LYS A 153 1.39 -23.01 -2.62
C LYS A 153 2.14 -22.59 -3.89
N ARG A 154 2.12 -23.45 -4.90
CA ARG A 154 2.74 -23.26 -6.21
C ARG A 154 1.72 -23.48 -7.31
#